data_403c3497b0c5eef4883e6f366c402bf5
#
_entry.id   403c3497b0c5eef4883e6f366c402bf5
#
_cell.length_a   1.000
_cell.length_b   1.000
_cell.length_c   1.000
_cell.angle_alpha   90.00
_cell.angle_beta   90.00
_cell.angle_gamma   90.00
#
_symmetry.space_group_name_H-M   'P 1'
#
loop_
_entity.id
_entity.type
_entity.pdbx_description
1 polymer ?
#
loop_
_entity_poly.entity_id
_entity_poly.type
_entity_poly.pdbx_seq_one_letter_code
_entity_poly.pdbx_strand_id
1 'polypeptide(L)'
;FQDPGHERYEQPRFSAKILDVAENKYLTCASWVFISDDTIPGFYSSPIDNDIKCKAWTPVFINLSAYAGKTLILEFTTADCTKGAHWGYTYVDVGDCNIAAGIQYQCNPNRAFMTGPPGFRIYKWWNSDYTAVLQAGQNVVLNPAPPLNTTVHLEVIPFNGPTCSDTL
;
A
#
# COMPACT_ATOMS: atom_id res chain seq x y z
N PHE A 1 -19.79 7.20 4.37
CA PHE A 1 -21.16 6.69 4.23
C PHE A 1 -21.32 6.07 2.85
N GLN A 2 -21.73 4.83 2.75
CA GLN A 2 -22.01 4.13 1.50
C GLN A 2 -23.53 4.02 1.33
N ASP A 3 -24.05 4.39 0.17
CA ASP A 3 -25.45 4.15 -0.17
C ASP A 3 -25.52 2.95 -1.13
N PRO A 4 -26.20 1.86 -0.78
CA PRO A 4 -26.34 0.70 -1.65
C PRO A 4 -27.12 0.98 -2.96
N GLY A 5 -27.84 2.10 -3.03
CA GLY A 5 -28.52 2.58 -4.23
C GLY A 5 -27.66 3.41 -5.18
N HIS A 6 -26.39 3.68 -4.80
CA HIS A 6 -25.44 4.42 -5.62
C HIS A 6 -24.48 3.49 -6.36
N GLU A 7 -24.20 3.82 -7.61
CA GLU A 7 -23.13 3.19 -8.35
C GLU A 7 -21.77 3.52 -7.72
N ARG A 8 -20.79 2.66 -7.95
CA ARG A 8 -19.45 2.81 -7.35
C ARG A 8 -18.82 4.19 -7.58
N TYR A 9 -18.96 4.76 -8.77
CA TYR A 9 -18.39 6.08 -9.10
C TYR A 9 -19.14 7.25 -8.44
N GLU A 10 -20.32 6.99 -7.89
CA GLU A 10 -21.15 7.96 -7.19
C GLU A 10 -20.87 8.01 -5.67
N GLN A 11 -20.20 7.00 -5.14
CA GLN A 11 -19.87 6.88 -3.72
C GLN A 11 -18.84 7.93 -3.26
N PRO A 12 -18.84 8.27 -1.97
CA PRO A 12 -17.79 9.10 -1.39
C PRO A 12 -16.40 8.53 -1.63
N ARG A 13 -15.43 9.39 -1.86
CA ARG A 13 -14.06 8.95 -2.19
C ARG A 13 -13.01 9.83 -1.55
N PHE A 14 -11.85 9.22 -1.34
CA PHE A 14 -10.59 9.87 -0.99
C PHE A 14 -9.57 9.59 -2.09
N SER A 15 -8.82 10.61 -2.47
CA SER A 15 -7.69 10.44 -3.37
C SER A 15 -6.43 11.12 -2.83
N ALA A 16 -5.29 10.50 -3.11
CA ALA A 16 -3.98 11.07 -2.91
C ALA A 16 -3.21 11.04 -4.22
N LYS A 17 -2.56 12.16 -4.58
CA LYS A 17 -1.79 12.32 -5.80
C LYS A 17 -0.51 13.09 -5.51
N ILE A 18 0.53 12.84 -6.29
CA ILE A 18 1.77 13.63 -6.23
C ILE A 18 1.98 14.30 -7.57
N LEU A 19 2.18 15.63 -7.52
CA LEU A 19 2.48 16.46 -8.67
C LEU A 19 3.98 16.77 -8.69
N ASP A 20 4.68 16.47 -9.77
CA ASP A 20 6.00 17.02 -10.07
C ASP A 20 5.80 18.46 -10.57
N VAL A 21 6.27 19.43 -9.79
CA VAL A 21 6.04 20.85 -10.06
C VAL A 21 6.76 21.29 -11.33
N ALA A 22 7.97 20.80 -11.57
CA ALA A 22 8.77 21.19 -12.72
C ALA A 22 8.17 20.69 -14.04
N GLU A 23 7.64 19.46 -14.02
CA GLU A 23 7.01 18.84 -15.19
C GLU A 23 5.51 19.19 -15.32
N ASN A 24 4.92 19.80 -14.28
CA ASN A 24 3.47 20.02 -14.14
C ASN A 24 2.65 18.75 -14.43
N LYS A 25 3.11 17.62 -13.92
CA LYS A 25 2.56 16.30 -14.20
C LYS A 25 2.39 15.47 -12.94
N TYR A 26 1.23 14.82 -12.82
CA TYR A 26 1.02 13.85 -11.74
C TYR A 26 1.82 12.57 -11.99
N LEU A 27 2.43 12.08 -10.89
CA LEU A 27 3.14 10.80 -10.91
C LEU A 27 2.12 9.66 -10.99
N THR A 28 2.15 8.91 -12.06
CA THR A 28 1.20 7.83 -12.31
C THR A 28 1.28 6.70 -11.28
N CYS A 29 2.48 6.45 -10.75
CA CYS A 29 2.74 5.43 -9.74
C CYS A 29 2.41 5.86 -8.31
N ALA A 30 2.10 7.13 -8.10
CA ALA A 30 1.89 7.72 -6.78
C ALA A 30 0.50 8.35 -6.66
N SER A 31 -0.49 7.72 -7.28
CA SER A 31 -1.87 8.17 -7.23
C SER A 31 -2.76 7.05 -6.70
N TRP A 32 -3.53 7.35 -5.65
CA TRP A 32 -4.50 6.42 -5.06
C TRP A 32 -5.88 7.03 -5.06
N VAL A 33 -6.87 6.18 -5.28
CA VAL A 33 -8.27 6.53 -5.11
C VAL A 33 -8.92 5.42 -4.29
N PHE A 34 -9.40 5.78 -3.12
CA PHE A 34 -10.21 4.92 -2.27
C PHE A 34 -11.66 5.38 -2.38
N ILE A 35 -12.51 4.51 -2.86
CA ILE A 35 -13.95 4.71 -2.93
C ILE A 35 -14.55 3.92 -1.79
N SER A 36 -15.55 4.46 -1.09
CA SER A 36 -16.25 3.75 -0.02
C SER A 36 -17.00 2.56 -0.61
N ASP A 37 -16.36 1.39 -0.63
CA ASP A 37 -16.84 0.18 -1.29
C ASP A 37 -16.30 -1.06 -0.55
N ASP A 38 -17.13 -2.07 -0.41
CA ASP A 38 -16.82 -3.35 0.25
C ASP A 38 -15.73 -4.14 -0.48
N THR A 39 -15.49 -3.82 -1.74
CA THR A 39 -14.47 -4.53 -2.55
C THR A 39 -13.04 -4.14 -2.20
N ILE A 40 -12.85 -3.08 -1.42
CA ILE A 40 -11.52 -2.65 -0.96
C ILE A 40 -11.18 -3.39 0.34
N PRO A 41 -10.10 -4.16 0.37
CA PRO A 41 -9.70 -4.88 1.57
C PRO A 41 -9.51 -3.95 2.78
N GLY A 42 -10.04 -4.36 3.92
CA GLY A 42 -9.89 -3.66 5.19
C GLY A 42 -10.96 -2.59 5.47
N PHE A 43 -11.95 -2.40 4.59
CA PHE A 43 -13.18 -1.71 4.96
C PHE A 43 -14.09 -2.65 5.77
N TYR A 44 -14.77 -2.08 6.75
CA TYR A 44 -15.75 -2.78 7.59
C TYR A 44 -16.94 -1.86 7.86
N SER A 45 -18.10 -2.44 8.11
CA SER A 45 -19.28 -1.68 8.49
C SER A 45 -19.15 -1.14 9.92
N SER A 46 -19.58 0.07 10.13
CA SER A 46 -19.68 0.65 11.48
C SER A 46 -20.63 -0.16 12.34
N PRO A 47 -20.34 -0.37 13.63
CA PRO A 47 -21.28 -1.00 14.55
C PRO A 47 -22.52 -0.14 14.85
N ILE A 48 -22.50 1.13 14.48
CA ILE A 48 -23.59 2.07 14.71
C ILE A 48 -24.58 2.05 13.54
N ASP A 49 -24.06 1.93 12.32
CA ASP A 49 -24.84 1.95 11.09
C ASP A 49 -24.10 1.15 10.00
N ASN A 50 -24.78 0.16 9.42
CA ASN A 50 -24.18 -0.72 8.43
C ASN A 50 -23.85 -0.01 7.10
N ASP A 51 -24.48 1.10 6.81
CA ASP A 51 -24.22 1.90 5.60
C ASP A 51 -22.98 2.78 5.76
N ILE A 52 -22.48 2.94 6.98
CA ILE A 52 -21.22 3.63 7.26
C ILE A 52 -20.07 2.63 7.12
N LYS A 53 -19.23 2.84 6.12
CA LYS A 53 -18.01 2.03 5.90
C LYS A 53 -16.82 2.74 6.50
N CYS A 54 -16.11 2.03 7.35
CA CYS A 54 -14.92 2.51 8.04
C CYS A 54 -13.69 1.73 7.55
N LYS A 55 -12.54 2.39 7.55
CA LYS A 55 -11.25 1.77 7.31
C LYS A 55 -10.29 2.19 8.41
N ALA A 56 -9.62 1.22 9.02
CA ALA A 56 -8.58 1.51 9.99
C ALA A 56 -7.39 2.23 9.33
N TRP A 57 -6.54 2.85 10.16
CA TRP A 57 -5.28 3.39 9.71
C TRP A 57 -4.53 2.38 8.85
N THR A 58 -4.18 2.80 7.66
CA THR A 58 -3.49 1.95 6.68
C THR A 58 -2.25 2.69 6.22
N PRO A 59 -1.05 2.20 6.53
CA PRO A 59 0.17 2.78 5.99
C PRO A 59 0.22 2.56 4.49
N VAL A 60 0.62 3.59 3.76
CA VAL A 60 0.84 3.58 2.32
C VAL A 60 2.22 4.17 2.06
N PHE A 61 3.04 3.47 1.32
CA PHE A 61 4.40 3.89 1.01
C PHE A 61 4.53 4.25 -0.46
N ILE A 62 5.34 5.28 -0.72
CA ILE A 62 5.71 5.70 -2.05
C ILE A 62 7.22 5.82 -2.11
N ASN A 63 7.83 5.16 -3.07
CA ASN A 63 9.24 5.38 -3.37
C ASN A 63 9.40 6.63 -4.23
N LEU A 64 10.00 7.66 -3.67
CA LEU A 64 10.29 8.94 -4.34
C LEU A 64 11.78 9.11 -4.64
N SER A 65 12.60 8.09 -4.49
CA SER A 65 14.05 8.17 -4.70
C SER A 65 14.43 8.66 -6.11
N ALA A 66 13.65 8.31 -7.12
CA ALA A 66 13.83 8.80 -8.50
C ALA A 66 13.55 10.30 -8.67
N TYR A 67 12.96 10.94 -7.66
CA TYR A 67 12.59 12.37 -7.66
C TYR A 67 13.43 13.16 -6.64
N ALA A 68 14.53 12.59 -6.17
CA ALA A 68 15.44 13.28 -5.24
C ALA A 68 15.88 14.64 -5.83
N GLY A 69 15.78 15.68 -5.01
CA GLY A 69 16.10 17.06 -5.42
C GLY A 69 14.99 17.78 -6.20
N LYS A 70 13.88 17.15 -6.51
CA LYS A 70 12.71 17.80 -7.13
C LYS A 70 11.75 18.35 -6.08
N THR A 71 10.97 19.36 -6.47
CA THR A 71 9.85 19.87 -5.68
C THR A 71 8.58 19.11 -6.08
N LEU A 72 7.97 18.44 -5.11
CA LEU A 72 6.73 17.67 -5.31
C LEU A 72 5.63 18.28 -4.44
N ILE A 73 4.39 18.26 -4.94
CA ILE A 73 3.19 18.60 -4.17
C ILE A 73 2.40 17.33 -3.92
N LEU A 74 2.16 17.02 -2.66
CA LEU A 74 1.27 15.95 -2.23
C LEU A 74 -0.13 16.54 -2.04
N GLU A 75 -1.08 16.07 -2.84
CA GLU A 75 -2.46 16.53 -2.87
C GLU A 75 -3.38 15.45 -2.30
N PHE A 76 -4.17 15.81 -1.31
CA PHE A 76 -5.23 14.97 -0.75
C PHE A 76 -6.58 15.57 -1.05
N THR A 77 -7.50 14.75 -1.55
CA THR A 77 -8.86 15.19 -1.87
C THR A 77 -9.87 14.22 -1.27
N THR A 78 -10.84 14.75 -0.53
CA THR A 78 -12.07 14.04 -0.18
C THR A 78 -13.19 14.57 -1.04
N ALA A 79 -14.09 13.71 -1.47
CA ALA A 79 -15.29 14.08 -2.18
C ALA A 79 -16.47 13.29 -1.63
N ASP A 80 -17.58 13.97 -1.46
CA ASP A 80 -18.86 13.39 -1.11
C ASP A 80 -19.46 12.62 -2.28
N CYS A 81 -20.60 11.98 -2.08
CA CYS A 81 -21.30 11.32 -3.17
C CYS A 81 -21.78 12.33 -4.22
N THR A 82 -21.85 11.91 -5.47
CA THR A 82 -22.23 12.81 -6.58
C THR A 82 -23.70 13.21 -6.55
N LYS A 83 -24.56 12.48 -5.83
CA LYS A 83 -26.00 12.77 -5.69
C LYS A 83 -26.34 13.63 -4.46
N GLY A 84 -25.35 13.97 -3.64
CA GLY A 84 -25.52 14.71 -2.40
C GLY A 84 -26.02 13.85 -1.23
N ALA A 85 -25.99 14.41 -0.03
CA ALA A 85 -26.42 13.81 1.24
C ALA A 85 -25.51 12.75 1.89
N HIS A 86 -24.54 12.17 1.18
CA HIS A 86 -23.59 11.22 1.74
C HIS A 86 -22.21 11.82 1.79
N TRP A 87 -21.55 11.72 2.92
CA TRP A 87 -20.29 12.35 3.21
C TRP A 87 -19.15 11.33 3.32
N GLY A 88 -17.93 11.80 3.07
CA GLY A 88 -16.70 11.07 3.34
C GLY A 88 -15.66 11.95 3.96
N TYR A 89 -14.89 11.42 4.90
CA TYR A 89 -13.73 12.09 5.46
C TYR A 89 -12.58 11.12 5.68
N THR A 90 -11.37 11.67 5.76
CA THR A 90 -10.15 10.89 5.94
C THR A 90 -9.22 11.64 6.88
N TYR A 91 -8.65 10.91 7.81
CA TYR A 91 -7.49 11.37 8.57
C TYR A 91 -6.24 10.98 7.82
N VAL A 92 -5.30 11.90 7.70
CA VAL A 92 -4.03 11.72 7.00
C VAL A 92 -2.90 12.09 7.93
N ASP A 93 -1.90 11.23 8.01
CA ASP A 93 -0.62 11.51 8.63
C ASP A 93 0.47 11.25 7.60
N VAL A 94 1.44 12.16 7.48
CA VAL A 94 2.50 12.11 6.47
C VAL A 94 3.84 12.23 7.16
N GLY A 95 4.70 11.26 6.92
CA GLY A 95 6.06 11.25 7.43
C GLY A 95 7.03 10.62 6.45
N ASP A 96 8.30 10.83 6.68
CA ASP A 96 9.35 10.06 6.04
C ASP A 96 9.48 8.70 6.74
N CYS A 97 9.61 7.65 5.95
CA CYS A 97 9.75 6.30 6.47
C CYS A 97 11.03 5.67 5.93
N ASN A 98 11.80 5.11 6.84
CA ASN A 98 12.87 4.20 6.45
C ASN A 98 12.25 2.82 6.24
N ILE A 99 12.08 2.41 4.98
CA ILE A 99 11.50 1.12 4.62
C ILE A 99 12.63 0.09 4.65
N ALA A 100 12.55 -0.86 5.57
CA ALA A 100 13.52 -1.94 5.66
C ALA A 100 12.81 -3.30 5.80
N ALA A 101 13.32 -4.28 5.09
CA ALA A 101 12.99 -5.68 5.34
C ALA A 101 13.87 -6.22 6.48
N GLY A 102 13.30 -7.08 7.31
CA GLY A 102 14.02 -7.76 8.39
C GLY A 102 14.24 -9.24 8.07
N ILE A 103 15.42 -9.75 8.40
CA ILE A 103 15.72 -11.18 8.32
C ILE A 103 16.30 -11.65 9.65
N GLN A 104 15.72 -12.70 10.23
CA GLN A 104 16.20 -13.36 11.43
C GLN A 104 16.49 -14.84 11.14
N TYR A 105 17.67 -15.30 11.48
CA TYR A 105 18.08 -16.69 11.34
C TYR A 105 17.88 -17.46 12.65
N GLN A 106 17.37 -18.67 12.53
CA GLN A 106 17.33 -19.66 13.59
C GLN A 106 18.19 -20.88 13.17
N CYS A 107 19.23 -21.18 13.92
CA CYS A 107 20.16 -22.24 13.57
C CYS A 107 19.63 -23.66 13.78
N ASN A 108 18.68 -23.84 14.70
CA ASN A 108 18.09 -25.15 14.98
C ASN A 108 16.59 -25.03 15.33
N PRO A 109 15.65 -25.49 14.48
CA PRO A 109 15.88 -25.93 13.11
C PRO A 109 16.41 -24.81 12.20
N ASN A 110 17.10 -25.17 11.12
CA ASN A 110 17.65 -24.20 10.17
C ASN A 110 16.54 -23.46 9.41
N ARG A 111 16.19 -22.27 9.89
CA ARG A 111 15.10 -21.45 9.36
C ARG A 111 15.51 -19.99 9.23
N ALA A 112 14.93 -19.31 8.26
CA ALA A 112 15.00 -17.85 8.14
C ALA A 112 13.60 -17.27 8.24
N PHE A 113 13.40 -16.36 9.18
CA PHE A 113 12.18 -15.56 9.34
C PHE A 113 12.41 -14.25 8.62
N MET A 114 11.55 -13.94 7.67
CA MET A 114 11.63 -12.71 6.90
C MET A 114 10.38 -11.88 7.11
N THR A 115 10.57 -10.59 7.37
CA THR A 115 9.49 -9.65 7.63
C THR A 115 9.62 -8.48 6.69
N GLY A 116 8.60 -8.27 5.85
CA GLY A 116 8.48 -7.09 4.99
C GLY A 116 7.88 -5.90 5.73
N PRO A 117 8.17 -4.67 5.31
CA PRO A 117 7.58 -3.47 5.87
C PRO A 117 6.05 -3.49 5.71
N PRO A 118 5.28 -2.91 6.63
CA PRO A 118 3.83 -2.83 6.50
C PRO A 118 3.43 -1.87 5.37
N GLY A 119 2.18 -1.97 4.89
CA GLY A 119 1.59 -0.98 3.99
C GLY A 119 1.57 -1.35 2.52
N PHE A 120 1.88 -2.57 2.18
CA PHE A 120 1.78 -3.08 0.82
C PHE A 120 0.71 -4.17 0.72
N ARG A 121 0.15 -4.32 -0.48
CA ARG A 121 -0.87 -5.33 -0.77
C ARG A 121 -0.28 -6.69 -1.06
N ILE A 122 0.86 -6.73 -1.78
CA ILE A 122 1.51 -7.97 -2.22
C ILE A 122 2.98 -7.91 -1.81
N TYR A 123 3.48 -9.04 -1.37
CA TYR A 123 4.87 -9.28 -1.02
C TYR A 123 5.32 -10.55 -1.72
N LYS A 124 6.44 -10.50 -2.45
CA LYS A 124 7.09 -11.67 -3.03
C LYS A 124 8.56 -11.64 -2.70
N TRP A 125 9.03 -12.70 -2.11
CA TRP A 125 10.43 -12.90 -1.79
C TRP A 125 11.07 -13.72 -2.89
N TRP A 126 12.06 -13.15 -3.56
CA TRP A 126 12.73 -13.72 -4.69
C TRP A 126 14.13 -14.22 -4.31
N ASN A 127 14.61 -15.22 -5.04
CA ASN A 127 16.02 -15.60 -4.99
C ASN A 127 16.92 -14.49 -5.57
N SER A 128 18.24 -14.68 -5.44
CA SER A 128 19.25 -13.67 -5.78
C SER A 128 19.27 -13.21 -7.24
N ASP A 129 18.71 -13.97 -8.16
CA ASP A 129 18.71 -13.71 -9.60
C ASP A 129 17.29 -13.44 -10.17
N TYR A 130 16.29 -13.32 -9.30
CA TYR A 130 14.87 -13.10 -9.66
C TYR A 130 14.26 -14.21 -10.53
N THR A 131 14.84 -15.41 -10.55
CA THR A 131 14.30 -16.51 -11.37
C THR A 131 13.20 -17.30 -10.68
N ALA A 132 13.14 -17.26 -9.34
CA ALA A 132 12.16 -18.01 -8.56
C ALA A 132 11.64 -17.22 -7.35
N VAL A 133 10.32 -17.26 -7.15
CA VAL A 133 9.68 -16.79 -5.92
C VAL A 133 9.90 -17.85 -4.84
N LEU A 134 10.61 -17.47 -3.79
CA LEU A 134 10.86 -18.33 -2.63
C LEU A 134 9.60 -18.46 -1.75
N GLN A 135 8.95 -17.31 -1.50
CA GLN A 135 7.72 -17.25 -0.70
C GLN A 135 6.93 -15.98 -1.03
N ALA A 136 5.64 -15.99 -0.67
CA ALA A 136 4.76 -14.83 -0.76
C ALA A 136 4.13 -14.52 0.61
N GLY A 137 4.00 -13.24 0.94
CA GLY A 137 3.45 -12.75 2.20
C GLY A 137 4.38 -11.80 2.92
N GLN A 138 3.82 -10.95 3.79
CA GLN A 138 4.58 -9.97 4.55
C GLN A 138 5.57 -10.64 5.52
N ASN A 139 5.09 -11.64 6.26
CA ASN A 139 5.89 -12.42 7.21
C ASN A 139 5.96 -13.86 6.70
N VAL A 140 7.15 -14.33 6.41
CA VAL A 140 7.36 -15.66 5.84
C VAL A 140 8.51 -16.40 6.53
N VAL A 141 8.51 -17.71 6.40
CA VAL A 141 9.54 -18.58 6.95
C VAL A 141 10.10 -19.44 5.83
N LEU A 142 11.38 -19.33 5.56
CA LEU A 142 12.09 -20.27 4.69
C LEU A 142 12.62 -21.46 5.53
N ASN A 143 12.28 -22.65 5.09
CA ASN A 143 12.72 -23.89 5.72
C ASN A 143 13.06 -24.94 4.62
N PRO A 144 14.31 -25.26 4.38
CA PRO A 144 15.48 -24.76 5.10
C PRO A 144 15.78 -23.29 4.82
N ALA A 145 16.52 -22.64 5.72
CA ALA A 145 17.03 -21.29 5.47
C ALA A 145 18.02 -21.34 4.28
N PRO A 146 18.08 -20.28 3.47
CA PRO A 146 19.10 -20.16 2.44
C PRO A 146 20.49 -20.13 3.06
N PRO A 147 21.54 -20.49 2.31
CA PRO A 147 22.92 -20.40 2.79
C PRO A 147 23.26 -18.99 3.29
N LEU A 148 24.18 -18.89 4.24
CA LEU A 148 24.69 -17.60 4.71
C LEU A 148 25.25 -16.79 3.53
N ASN A 149 25.08 -15.48 3.58
CA ASN A 149 25.45 -14.53 2.52
C ASN A 149 24.66 -14.70 1.20
N THR A 150 23.52 -15.37 1.22
CA THR A 150 22.61 -15.37 0.09
C THR A 150 21.81 -14.07 0.09
N THR A 151 21.75 -13.40 -1.07
CA THR A 151 20.86 -12.24 -1.26
C THR A 151 19.45 -12.75 -1.54
N VAL A 152 18.48 -12.16 -0.88
CA VAL A 152 17.05 -12.37 -1.12
C VAL A 152 16.44 -11.01 -1.41
N HIS A 153 15.64 -10.92 -2.47
CA HIS A 153 14.99 -9.68 -2.85
C HIS A 153 13.51 -9.70 -2.44
N LEU A 154 13.03 -8.59 -1.94
CA LEU A 154 11.62 -8.40 -1.62
C LEU A 154 10.97 -7.45 -2.65
N GLU A 155 10.07 -7.99 -3.47
CA GLU A 155 9.16 -7.20 -4.30
C GLU A 155 7.91 -6.87 -3.50
N VAL A 156 7.53 -5.61 -3.46
CA VAL A 156 6.32 -5.13 -2.80
C VAL A 156 5.43 -4.37 -3.78
N ILE A 157 4.12 -4.57 -3.69
CA ILE A 157 3.14 -3.87 -4.50
C ILE A 157 2.18 -3.12 -3.57
N PRO A 158 2.06 -1.80 -3.69
CA PRO A 158 1.21 -1.00 -2.82
C PRO A 158 -0.28 -1.29 -3.02
N PHE A 159 -1.10 -0.85 -2.06
CA PHE A 159 -2.55 -0.88 -2.18
C PHE A 159 -3.02 0.15 -3.22
N ASN A 160 -3.90 -0.27 -4.13
CA ASN A 160 -4.73 0.57 -4.99
C ASN A 160 -4.02 1.75 -5.70
N GLY A 161 -2.87 1.51 -6.29
CA GLY A 161 -2.25 2.43 -7.24
C GLY A 161 -2.08 1.76 -8.61
N PRO A 162 -1.83 2.49 -9.68
CA PRO A 162 -1.25 1.90 -10.85
C PRO A 162 0.02 1.18 -10.39
N THR A 163 0.17 -0.04 -10.85
CA THR A 163 1.13 -1.03 -10.38
C THR A 163 2.59 -0.59 -10.54
N CYS A 164 3.07 0.23 -9.61
CA CYS A 164 4.50 0.39 -9.43
C CYS A 164 4.93 -0.59 -8.35
N SER A 165 5.55 -1.65 -8.75
CA SER A 165 6.29 -2.52 -7.84
C SER A 165 7.56 -1.80 -7.39
N ASP A 166 7.95 -2.02 -6.16
CA ASP A 166 9.23 -1.61 -5.63
C ASP A 166 9.98 -2.83 -5.14
N THR A 167 11.31 -2.76 -5.17
CA THR A 167 12.18 -3.84 -4.73
C THR A 167 13.11 -3.34 -3.63
N LEU A 168 13.13 -4.05 -2.52
CA LEU A 168 13.96 -3.78 -1.34
C LEU A 168 15.05 -4.85 -1.16
#